data_078a082e62ac0f2e86ba3919fc30db6b
#
_entry.id   078a082e62ac0f2e86ba3919fc30db6b
#
_cell.length_a   1.000
_cell.length_b   1.000
_cell.length_c   1.000
_cell.angle_alpha   90.00
_cell.angle_beta   90.00
_cell.angle_gamma   90.00
#
_symmetry.space_group_name_H-M   'P 1'
#
loop_
_entity.id
_entity.type
_entity.pdbx_description
1 polymer ?
#
loop_
_entity_poly.entity_id
_entity_poly.type
_entity_poly.pdbx_seq_one_letter_code
_entity_poly.pdbx_strand_id
1 'polypeptide(L)'
;MCIRDRLQIETNRGIAAQILRHRSFTFQEFSQRYADSSQLGNIPLPELRRQDFKNRQNSIPDLPDELKKRFNEKIGLHFQAASELYENLLAEGVAKECARFVLPLATPTRIYMSGSCRSWIHYIHLRSAHGTQEEHKSIAQSCKSIFKKSFPIVSKSLDW
;
A
#
# COMPACT_ATOMS: atom_id res chain seq x y z
N MET A 1 -23.64 9.97 -18.89
CA MET A 1 -22.50 9.02 -19.09
C MET A 1 -21.66 9.04 -17.82
N CYS A 2 -21.49 7.89 -17.16
CA CYS A 2 -20.59 7.82 -16.00
C CYS A 2 -19.18 7.54 -16.50
N ILE A 3 -18.28 8.51 -16.35
CA ILE A 3 -16.86 8.30 -16.62
C ILE A 3 -16.30 7.43 -15.49
N ARG A 4 -15.79 6.25 -15.85
CA ARG A 4 -15.08 5.33 -14.96
C ARG A 4 -13.64 5.22 -15.40
N ASP A 5 -12.74 5.16 -14.43
CA ASP A 5 -11.33 4.98 -14.67
C ASP A 5 -10.76 3.88 -13.79
N ARG A 6 -9.62 3.33 -14.20
CA ARG A 6 -8.91 2.27 -13.49
C ARG A 6 -7.46 2.66 -13.30
N LEU A 7 -6.97 2.52 -12.08
CA LEU A 7 -5.55 2.66 -11.76
C LEU A 7 -4.99 1.32 -11.27
N GLN A 8 -3.75 1.05 -11.66
CA GLN A 8 -2.92 0.05 -11.04
C GLN A 8 -2.15 0.71 -9.90
N ILE A 9 -2.22 0.12 -8.73
CA ILE A 9 -1.55 0.59 -7.51
C ILE A 9 -0.64 -0.51 -7.02
N GLU A 10 0.65 -0.23 -6.96
CA GLU A 10 1.63 -1.09 -6.31
C GLU A 10 1.86 -0.60 -4.88
N THR A 11 1.71 -1.50 -3.94
CA THR A 11 1.77 -1.19 -2.50
C THR A 11 2.10 -2.45 -1.71
N ASN A 12 1.93 -2.42 -0.38
CA ASN A 12 2.05 -3.59 0.47
C ASN A 12 0.68 -4.04 1.00
N ARG A 13 0.64 -5.26 1.58
CA ARG A 13 -0.58 -5.87 2.11
C ARG A 13 -1.24 -5.04 3.21
N GLY A 14 -0.46 -4.35 4.05
CA GLY A 14 -0.97 -3.50 5.12
C GLY A 14 -1.75 -2.29 4.60
N ILE A 15 -1.24 -1.64 3.56
CA ILE A 15 -1.91 -0.49 2.91
C ILE A 15 -3.06 -0.97 2.01
N ALA A 16 -2.88 -2.09 1.31
CA ALA A 16 -3.93 -2.71 0.51
C ALA A 16 -5.21 -2.94 1.33
N ALA A 17 -5.08 -3.48 2.54
CA ALA A 17 -6.22 -3.69 3.43
C ALA A 17 -6.99 -2.41 3.77
N GLN A 18 -6.33 -1.24 3.78
CA GLN A 18 -6.98 0.06 3.98
C GLN A 18 -7.66 0.55 2.69
N ILE A 19 -7.02 0.36 1.54
CA ILE A 19 -7.57 0.75 0.22
C ILE A 19 -8.85 -0.03 -0.08
N LEU A 20 -8.86 -1.34 0.16
CA LEU A 20 -10.01 -2.23 -0.11
C LEU A 20 -11.27 -1.89 0.69
N ARG A 21 -11.19 -1.05 1.73
CA ARG A 21 -12.36 -0.58 2.49
C ARG A 21 -13.19 0.49 1.77
N HIS A 22 -12.72 1.04 0.64
CA HIS A 22 -13.44 2.05 -0.14
C HIS A 22 -14.56 1.42 -0.98
N ARG A 23 -15.77 1.34 -0.42
CA ARG A 23 -16.94 0.64 -1.01
C ARG A 23 -17.42 1.18 -2.36
N SER A 24 -17.05 2.42 -2.71
CA SER A 24 -17.44 3.04 -3.99
C SER A 24 -16.58 2.61 -5.19
N PHE A 25 -15.66 1.66 -4.98
CA PHE A 25 -14.78 1.11 -5.99
C PHE A 25 -14.96 -0.38 -6.15
N THR A 26 -14.54 -0.88 -7.30
CA THR A 26 -14.30 -2.30 -7.53
C THR A 26 -12.80 -2.57 -7.57
N PHE A 27 -12.41 -3.73 -7.06
CA PHE A 27 -11.01 -4.09 -6.89
C PHE A 27 -10.71 -5.45 -7.48
N GLN A 28 -9.48 -5.57 -7.99
CA GLN A 28 -8.83 -6.85 -8.26
C GLN A 28 -7.43 -6.77 -7.65
N GLU A 29 -7.13 -7.66 -6.72
CA GLU A 29 -5.83 -7.71 -6.06
C GLU A 29 -5.03 -8.93 -6.53
N PHE A 30 -3.70 -8.79 -6.57
CA PHE A 30 -2.78 -9.90 -6.80
C PHE A 30 -3.03 -11.01 -5.79
N SER A 31 -3.32 -12.21 -6.28
CA SER A 31 -3.71 -13.33 -5.43
C SER A 31 -2.51 -14.19 -5.04
N GLN A 32 -2.06 -14.09 -3.80
CA GLN A 32 -1.04 -14.96 -3.23
C GLN A 32 -1.49 -16.43 -3.03
N ARG A 33 -2.72 -16.78 -3.35
CA ARG A 33 -3.18 -18.17 -3.39
C ARG A 33 -2.77 -18.88 -4.68
N TYR A 34 -2.68 -18.13 -5.78
CA TYR A 34 -2.41 -18.67 -7.11
C TYR A 34 -1.03 -18.32 -7.63
N ALA A 35 -0.56 -17.11 -7.34
CA ALA A 35 0.71 -16.61 -7.83
C ALA A 35 1.74 -16.54 -6.70
N ASP A 36 3.00 -16.72 -7.07
CA ASP A 36 4.12 -16.60 -6.17
C ASP A 36 4.38 -15.13 -5.84
N SER A 37 4.51 -14.81 -4.55
CA SER A 37 4.74 -13.45 -4.06
C SER A 37 6.09 -12.88 -4.50
N SER A 38 7.08 -13.71 -4.80
CA SER A 38 8.40 -13.28 -5.31
C SER A 38 8.32 -12.53 -6.63
N GLN A 39 7.24 -12.75 -7.42
CA GLN A 39 6.99 -12.03 -8.68
C GLN A 39 6.80 -10.51 -8.50
N LEU A 40 6.51 -10.05 -7.30
CA LEU A 40 6.33 -8.64 -6.98
C LEU A 40 7.60 -7.97 -6.42
N GLY A 41 8.70 -8.70 -6.36
CA GLY A 41 9.98 -8.22 -5.86
C GLY A 41 10.16 -8.34 -4.35
N ASN A 42 11.24 -7.76 -3.87
CA ASN A 42 11.64 -7.85 -2.47
C ASN A 42 10.69 -7.06 -1.55
N ILE A 43 10.59 -7.48 -0.30
CA ILE A 43 9.80 -6.78 0.72
C ILE A 43 10.55 -5.50 1.12
N PRO A 44 9.98 -4.31 0.88
CA PRO A 44 10.65 -3.05 1.19
C PRO A 44 10.69 -2.80 2.70
N LEU A 45 11.78 -2.20 3.16
CA LEU A 45 11.87 -1.75 4.55
C LEU A 45 10.86 -0.61 4.79
N PRO A 46 10.14 -0.63 5.93
CA PRO A 46 9.23 0.45 6.29
C PRO A 46 9.99 1.72 6.67
N GLU A 47 9.43 2.86 6.38
CA GLU A 47 9.89 4.12 6.96
C GLU A 47 9.48 4.20 8.43
N LEU A 48 10.47 4.15 9.34
CA LEU A 48 10.20 4.17 10.77
C LEU A 48 9.94 5.59 11.26
N ARG A 49 8.81 5.78 11.93
CA ARG A 49 8.36 7.05 12.51
C ARG A 49 7.95 6.87 13.97
N ARG A 50 8.07 7.92 14.76
CA ARG A 50 7.64 7.92 16.16
C ARG A 50 6.11 8.02 16.24
N GLN A 51 5.51 7.34 17.22
CA GLN A 51 4.08 7.46 17.53
C GLN A 51 3.75 8.88 18.01
N ASP A 52 2.73 9.50 17.43
CA ASP A 52 2.16 10.72 17.96
C ASP A 52 1.30 10.41 19.20
N PHE A 53 1.65 11.02 20.33
CA PHE A 53 0.94 10.80 21.60
C PHE A 53 -0.42 11.48 21.67
N LYS A 54 -0.62 12.56 20.89
CA LYS A 54 -1.89 13.30 20.87
C LYS A 54 -2.89 12.69 19.90
N ASN A 55 -2.41 12.23 18.74
CA ASN A 55 -3.22 11.58 17.74
C ASN A 55 -2.65 10.17 17.43
N ARG A 56 -3.30 9.15 17.99
CA ARG A 56 -2.87 7.74 17.83
C ARG A 56 -2.87 7.22 16.39
N GLN A 57 -3.54 7.93 15.47
CA GLN A 57 -3.55 7.58 14.03
C GLN A 57 -2.39 8.23 13.27
N ASN A 58 -1.66 9.13 13.90
CA ASN A 58 -0.59 9.89 13.30
C ASN A 58 0.79 9.37 13.73
N SER A 59 1.80 9.66 12.92
CA SER A 59 3.21 9.39 13.20
C SER A 59 4.06 10.61 12.88
N ILE A 60 5.19 10.76 13.58
CA ILE A 60 6.08 11.92 13.47
C ILE A 60 7.44 11.44 12.96
N PRO A 61 7.98 12.00 11.86
CA PRO A 61 9.21 11.52 11.21
C PRO A 61 10.48 12.01 11.93
N ASP A 62 10.49 11.98 13.26
CA ASP A 62 11.58 12.51 14.11
C ASP A 62 12.33 11.44 14.92
N LEU A 63 12.27 10.18 14.49
CA LEU A 63 13.11 9.14 15.10
C LEU A 63 14.59 9.39 14.79
N PRO A 64 15.50 9.22 15.78
CA PRO A 64 16.94 9.30 15.57
C PRO A 64 17.41 8.31 14.49
N ASP A 65 18.32 8.75 13.62
CA ASP A 65 18.79 7.93 12.49
C ASP A 65 19.50 6.64 12.94
N GLU A 66 20.25 6.69 14.03
CA GLU A 66 20.87 5.50 14.61
C GLU A 66 19.83 4.45 15.04
N LEU A 67 18.70 4.92 15.61
CA LEU A 67 17.60 4.03 15.99
C LEU A 67 16.93 3.42 14.77
N LYS A 68 16.68 4.23 13.74
CA LYS A 68 16.15 3.77 12.45
C LYS A 68 17.06 2.71 11.83
N LYS A 69 18.38 2.99 11.74
CA LYS A 69 19.36 2.06 11.19
C LYS A 69 19.35 0.73 11.92
N ARG A 70 19.48 0.76 13.25
CA ARG A 70 19.49 -0.44 14.09
C ARG A 70 18.24 -1.31 13.91
N PHE A 71 17.04 -0.71 13.84
CA PHE A 71 15.82 -1.48 13.65
C PHE A 71 15.61 -1.91 12.20
N ASN A 72 16.00 -1.11 11.21
CA ASN A 72 15.92 -1.49 9.81
C ASN A 72 16.80 -2.72 9.50
N GLU A 73 17.98 -2.81 10.10
CA GLU A 73 18.83 -4.01 10.00
C GLU A 73 18.10 -5.26 10.53
N LYS A 74 17.47 -5.16 11.72
CA LYS A 74 16.72 -6.27 12.31
C LYS A 74 15.46 -6.64 11.51
N ILE A 75 14.74 -5.64 11.00
CA ILE A 75 13.57 -5.84 10.16
C ILE A 75 13.99 -6.50 8.84
N GLY A 76 15.12 -6.07 8.24
CA GLY A 76 15.65 -6.67 7.03
C GLY A 76 15.96 -8.15 7.21
N LEU A 77 16.65 -8.52 8.29
CA LEU A 77 16.93 -9.92 8.63
C LEU A 77 15.65 -10.74 8.82
N HIS A 78 14.65 -10.16 9.50
CA HIS A 78 13.35 -10.81 9.67
C HIS A 78 12.62 -11.03 8.34
N PHE A 79 12.63 -10.04 7.46
CA PHE A 79 11.99 -10.14 6.14
C PHE A 79 12.69 -11.16 5.25
N GLN A 80 14.02 -11.19 5.30
CA GLN A 80 14.80 -12.21 4.60
C GLN A 80 14.46 -13.63 5.10
N ALA A 81 14.48 -13.86 6.41
CA ALA A 81 14.13 -15.15 6.99
C ALA A 81 12.69 -15.59 6.66
N ALA A 82 11.74 -14.64 6.62
CA ALA A 82 10.35 -14.92 6.23
C ALA A 82 10.25 -15.30 4.74
N SER A 83 11.01 -14.65 3.86
CA SER A 83 11.04 -14.98 2.43
C SER A 83 11.67 -16.35 2.19
N GLU A 84 12.80 -16.64 2.83
CA GLU A 84 13.47 -17.93 2.75
C GLU A 84 12.56 -19.07 3.25
N LEU A 85 11.86 -18.86 4.38
CA LEU A 85 10.90 -19.83 4.89
C LEU A 85 9.74 -20.06 3.91
N TYR A 86 9.21 -19.00 3.30
CA TYR A 86 8.16 -19.09 2.28
C TYR A 86 8.63 -19.93 1.07
N GLU A 87 9.81 -19.64 0.54
CA GLU A 87 10.39 -20.37 -0.59
C GLU A 87 10.62 -21.85 -0.26
N ASN A 88 11.16 -22.14 0.93
CA ASN A 88 11.37 -23.53 1.39
C ASN A 88 10.06 -24.29 1.52
N LEU A 89 9.00 -23.66 2.07
CA LEU A 89 7.68 -24.28 2.14
C LEU A 89 7.13 -24.63 0.74
N LEU A 90 7.31 -23.75 -0.24
CA LEU A 90 6.90 -24.02 -1.62
C LEU A 90 7.72 -25.13 -2.26
N ALA A 91 9.03 -25.19 -2.00
CA ALA A 91 9.92 -26.23 -2.51
C ALA A 91 9.55 -27.63 -1.97
N GLU A 92 9.09 -27.69 -0.72
CA GLU A 92 8.57 -28.92 -0.09
C GLU A 92 7.11 -29.25 -0.47
N GLY A 93 6.52 -28.49 -1.40
CA GLY A 93 5.18 -28.76 -1.93
C GLY A 93 4.03 -28.23 -1.07
N VAL A 94 4.30 -27.38 -0.07
CA VAL A 94 3.24 -26.74 0.71
C VAL A 94 2.46 -25.77 -0.19
N ALA A 95 1.14 -25.85 -0.13
CA ALA A 95 0.25 -25.01 -0.93
C ALA A 95 0.49 -23.51 -0.66
N LYS A 96 0.54 -22.69 -1.72
CA LYS A 96 0.72 -21.22 -1.62
C LYS A 96 -0.24 -20.56 -0.65
N GLU A 97 -1.49 -21.03 -0.57
CA GLU A 97 -2.50 -20.52 0.36
C GLU A 97 -2.14 -20.72 1.84
N CYS A 98 -1.30 -21.70 2.15
CA CYS A 98 -0.77 -21.97 3.49
C CYS A 98 0.57 -21.27 3.69
N ALA A 99 1.51 -21.40 2.74
CA ALA A 99 2.84 -20.81 2.83
C ALA A 99 2.80 -19.29 3.02
N ARG A 100 1.89 -18.58 2.37
CA ARG A 100 1.76 -17.11 2.45
C ARG A 100 1.54 -16.55 3.87
N PHE A 101 1.15 -17.37 4.84
CA PHE A 101 0.93 -16.90 6.21
C PHE A 101 2.22 -16.57 6.98
N VAL A 102 3.39 -17.01 6.49
CA VAL A 102 4.68 -16.63 7.08
C VAL A 102 5.15 -15.24 6.59
N LEU A 103 4.52 -14.69 5.54
CA LEU A 103 4.92 -13.43 4.96
C LEU A 103 4.43 -12.23 5.79
N PRO A 104 5.27 -11.21 6.00
CA PRO A 104 4.90 -10.02 6.76
C PRO A 104 3.88 -9.15 6.02
N LEU A 105 3.18 -8.27 6.74
CA LEU A 105 2.25 -7.29 6.17
C LEU A 105 2.91 -6.31 5.18
N ALA A 106 4.23 -6.15 5.27
CA ALA A 106 5.02 -5.35 4.34
C ALA A 106 5.18 -6.00 2.96
N THR A 107 4.78 -7.27 2.78
CA THR A 107 4.86 -7.97 1.49
C THR A 107 4.18 -7.19 0.39
N PRO A 108 4.84 -6.98 -0.76
CA PRO A 108 4.29 -6.27 -1.90
C PRO A 108 2.98 -6.90 -2.40
N THR A 109 2.09 -6.05 -2.90
CA THR A 109 0.89 -6.45 -3.61
C THR A 109 0.55 -5.44 -4.71
N ARG A 110 -0.28 -5.86 -5.66
CA ARG A 110 -0.76 -5.04 -6.76
C ARG A 110 -2.28 -5.04 -6.75
N ILE A 111 -2.87 -3.85 -6.83
CA ILE A 111 -4.32 -3.66 -6.86
C ILE A 111 -4.69 -2.93 -8.14
N TYR A 112 -5.69 -3.44 -8.84
CA TYR A 112 -6.43 -2.68 -9.83
C TYR A 112 -7.67 -2.11 -9.16
N MET A 113 -7.75 -0.78 -9.09
CA MET A 113 -8.83 -0.05 -8.43
C MET A 113 -9.62 0.73 -9.49
N SER A 114 -10.91 0.42 -9.65
CA SER A 114 -11.77 1.04 -10.66
C SER A 114 -12.97 1.72 -10.02
N GLY A 115 -13.23 2.97 -10.41
CA GLY A 115 -14.33 3.76 -9.88
C GLY A 115 -14.74 4.91 -10.78
N SER A 116 -15.83 5.59 -10.42
CA SER A 116 -16.28 6.81 -11.09
C SER A 116 -15.36 7.99 -10.76
N CYS A 117 -15.34 9.04 -11.59
CA CYS A 117 -14.63 10.29 -11.27
C CYS A 117 -15.03 10.84 -9.90
N ARG A 118 -16.32 10.78 -9.53
CA ARG A 118 -16.80 11.18 -8.19
C ARG A 118 -16.13 10.36 -7.08
N SER A 119 -16.02 9.06 -7.26
CA SER A 119 -15.36 8.18 -6.28
C SER A 119 -13.89 8.54 -6.12
N TRP A 120 -13.19 8.81 -7.22
CA TRP A 120 -11.79 9.23 -7.22
C TRP A 120 -11.59 10.57 -6.52
N ILE A 121 -12.43 11.58 -6.79
CA ILE A 121 -12.38 12.89 -6.11
C ILE A 121 -12.53 12.69 -4.59
N HIS A 122 -13.53 11.91 -4.18
CA HIS A 122 -13.76 11.63 -2.76
C HIS A 122 -12.59 10.90 -2.11
N TYR A 123 -12.06 9.85 -2.76
CA TYR A 123 -10.91 9.08 -2.27
C TYR A 123 -9.67 9.97 -2.10
N ILE A 124 -9.33 10.74 -3.12
CA ILE A 124 -8.16 11.63 -3.12
C ILE A 124 -8.30 12.67 -2.00
N HIS A 125 -9.46 13.29 -1.88
CA HIS A 125 -9.72 14.27 -0.83
C HIS A 125 -9.57 13.65 0.57
N LEU A 126 -10.22 12.52 0.81
CA LEU A 126 -10.22 11.82 2.09
C LEU A 126 -8.81 11.35 2.48
N ARG A 127 -8.05 10.78 1.54
CA ARG A 127 -6.75 10.16 1.83
C ARG A 127 -5.55 11.10 1.70
N SER A 128 -5.74 12.30 1.17
CA SER A 128 -4.75 13.38 1.25
C SER A 128 -4.85 14.19 2.55
N ALA A 129 -5.87 13.96 3.36
CA ALA A 129 -6.08 14.69 4.62
C ALA A 129 -5.08 14.33 5.70
N HIS A 130 -4.94 15.22 6.69
CA HIS A 130 -4.13 15.00 7.89
C HIS A 130 -4.66 13.79 8.68
N GLY A 131 -3.74 12.97 9.23
CA GLY A 131 -4.10 11.75 9.97
C GLY A 131 -4.24 10.49 9.10
N THR A 132 -4.09 10.61 7.77
CA THR A 132 -3.91 9.45 6.90
C THR A 132 -2.48 8.92 7.04
N GLN A 133 -2.33 7.60 7.11
CA GLN A 133 -1.00 6.96 7.11
C GLN A 133 -0.20 7.42 5.88
N GLU A 134 1.06 7.78 6.06
CA GLU A 134 1.85 8.49 5.05
C GLU A 134 2.00 7.71 3.73
N GLU A 135 2.17 6.39 3.80
CA GLU A 135 2.22 5.53 2.62
C GLU A 135 0.91 5.57 1.83
N HIS A 136 -0.25 5.58 2.50
CA HIS A 136 -1.55 5.69 1.85
C HIS A 136 -1.80 7.08 1.27
N LYS A 137 -1.35 8.12 1.99
CA LYS A 137 -1.42 9.51 1.54
C LYS A 137 -0.57 9.76 0.30
N SER A 138 0.63 9.20 0.24
CA SER A 138 1.49 9.24 -0.95
C SER A 138 0.80 8.62 -2.19
N ILE A 139 0.13 7.47 -2.01
CA ILE A 139 -0.67 6.85 -3.08
C ILE A 139 -1.81 7.78 -3.52
N ALA A 140 -2.53 8.38 -2.59
CA ALA A 140 -3.62 9.30 -2.91
C ALA A 140 -3.12 10.54 -3.68
N GLN A 141 -1.95 11.07 -3.32
CA GLN A 141 -1.31 12.19 -4.02
C GLN A 141 -0.85 11.79 -5.44
N SER A 142 -0.33 10.57 -5.62
CA SER A 142 -0.01 10.04 -6.93
C SER A 142 -1.26 9.89 -7.80
N CYS A 143 -2.36 9.38 -7.22
CA CYS A 143 -3.66 9.33 -7.89
C CYS A 143 -4.15 10.75 -8.27
N LYS A 144 -3.99 11.75 -7.38
CA LYS A 144 -4.31 13.15 -7.67
C LYS A 144 -3.53 13.67 -8.88
N SER A 145 -2.24 13.38 -8.94
CA SER A 145 -1.38 13.82 -10.04
C SER A 145 -1.81 13.23 -11.39
N ILE A 146 -2.20 11.94 -11.40
CA ILE A 146 -2.74 11.28 -12.61
C ILE A 146 -4.10 11.90 -12.97
N PHE A 147 -4.99 12.09 -11.98
CA PHE A 147 -6.31 12.67 -12.17
C PHE A 147 -6.24 14.07 -12.78
N LYS A 148 -5.31 14.91 -12.31
CA LYS A 148 -5.08 16.27 -12.85
C LYS A 148 -4.72 16.24 -14.33
N LYS A 149 -3.92 15.28 -14.76
CA LYS A 149 -3.53 15.13 -16.19
C LYS A 149 -4.70 14.66 -17.04
N SER A 150 -5.51 13.73 -16.52
CA SER A 150 -6.62 13.13 -17.26
C SER A 150 -7.89 14.02 -17.28
N PHE A 151 -8.10 14.80 -16.23
CA PHE A 151 -9.30 15.64 -16.04
C PHE A 151 -8.94 17.09 -15.65
N PRO A 152 -8.23 17.84 -16.50
CA PRO A 152 -7.70 19.17 -16.13
C PRO A 152 -8.79 20.19 -15.81
N ILE A 153 -9.93 20.18 -16.52
CA ILE A 153 -11.04 21.11 -16.27
C ILE A 153 -11.68 20.83 -14.89
N VAL A 154 -11.93 19.56 -14.57
CA VAL A 154 -12.48 19.15 -13.27
C VAL A 154 -11.50 19.50 -12.15
N SER A 155 -10.23 19.24 -12.35
CA SER A 155 -9.19 19.53 -11.36
C SER A 155 -9.08 21.03 -11.09
N LYS A 156 -9.18 21.87 -12.11
CA LYS A 156 -9.21 23.34 -11.95
C LYS A 156 -10.41 23.80 -11.12
N SER A 157 -11.60 23.21 -11.33
CA SER A 157 -12.80 23.55 -10.55
C SER A 157 -12.75 23.08 -9.09
N LEU A 158 -11.81 22.19 -8.74
CA LEU A 158 -11.57 21.67 -7.39
C LEU A 158 -10.38 22.36 -6.71
N ASP A 159 -9.78 23.37 -7.32
CA ASP A 159 -8.55 24.05 -6.86
C ASP A 159 -7.38 23.08 -6.60
N TRP A 160 -7.22 22.11 -7.47
CA TRP A 160 -6.19 21.06 -7.37
C TRP A 160 -4.93 21.43 -8.14
#